data_5f6896ca5028af3dd774de4b6b035b7b
#
_entry.id   5f6896ca5028af3dd774de4b6b035b7b
#
_cell.length_a   1.000
_cell.length_b   1.000
_cell.length_c   1.000
_cell.angle_alpha   90.00
_cell.angle_beta   90.00
_cell.angle_gamma   90.00
#
_symmetry.space_group_name_H-M   'P 1'
#
loop_
_entity.id
_entity.type
_entity.pdbx_description
1 polymer ?
#
loop_
_entity_poly.entity_id
_entity_poly.type
_entity_poly.pdbx_seq_one_letter_code
_entity_poly.pdbx_strand_id
1 'polypeptide(L)'
;MTLNDQPNVAGQAPRADHERMAQDESAAEVATSTPDRGAAGPQFNPWRQDIIKVLNDSLATELVCVLRYKGHHFIADGLAMPKIAEEFLGYANEESAHADRLARRIVELGGKPDFSPDSLTERSYVAFDDSSDLQAMIRANLMAERVVVESYGQIIKLIGDKDPVTRHLLQDILIDEQDHAEELKEWLAD
;
A
#
# COMPACT_ATOMS: atom_id res chain seq x y z
N MET A 1 78.04 29.88 -30.50
CA MET A 1 78.87 28.76 -30.97
C MET A 1 77.99 27.51 -30.73
N THR A 2 77.42 27.14 -31.80
CA THR A 2 77.43 25.81 -32.46
C THR A 2 76.66 24.73 -31.70
N LEU A 3 75.46 24.40 -32.19
CA LEU A 3 75.11 23.46 -33.23
C LEU A 3 75.10 21.99 -32.78
N ASN A 4 73.95 21.39 -32.98
CA ASN A 4 73.68 20.09 -33.65
C ASN A 4 73.42 18.97 -32.66
N ASP A 5 72.58 18.01 -32.83
CA ASP A 5 71.78 17.52 -33.93
C ASP A 5 70.75 16.51 -33.37
N GLN A 6 69.71 16.32 -34.10
CA GLN A 6 68.77 15.21 -33.93
C GLN A 6 69.39 13.85 -34.37
N PRO A 7 68.79 12.68 -34.01
CA PRO A 7 67.62 12.21 -34.79
C PRO A 7 66.53 11.40 -34.02
N ASN A 8 65.40 11.60 -34.48
CA ASN A 8 64.19 10.79 -34.65
C ASN A 8 64.43 9.26 -34.70
N VAL A 9 63.72 8.52 -33.86
CA VAL A 9 63.33 7.14 -34.17
C VAL A 9 61.90 6.92 -33.82
N ALA A 10 61.09 6.69 -34.81
CA ALA A 10 59.74 6.20 -34.77
C ALA A 10 59.72 4.77 -34.24
N GLY A 11 58.92 4.50 -33.21
CA GLY A 11 58.61 3.18 -32.74
C GLY A 11 57.10 3.01 -32.69
N GLN A 12 56.59 2.17 -33.57
CA GLN A 12 55.20 1.81 -33.72
C GLN A 12 54.62 1.23 -32.41
N ALA A 13 53.45 1.74 -32.01
CA ALA A 13 52.60 1.12 -31.01
C ALA A 13 51.87 -0.10 -31.61
N PRO A 14 51.66 -1.18 -30.81
CA PRO A 14 50.91 -2.34 -31.28
C PRO A 14 49.40 -2.06 -31.34
N ARG A 15 48.82 -2.36 -32.46
CA ARG A 15 47.38 -2.49 -32.66
C ARG A 15 46.94 -3.82 -32.04
N ALA A 16 46.36 -3.78 -30.85
CA ALA A 16 45.46 -4.82 -30.33
C ALA A 16 44.82 -4.27 -29.08
N ASP A 17 43.57 -3.80 -29.20
CA ASP A 17 42.61 -3.72 -28.08
C ASP A 17 41.29 -3.05 -28.47
N HIS A 18 40.96 -2.99 -29.76
CA HIS A 18 39.66 -2.42 -30.19
C HIS A 18 38.53 -3.46 -30.36
N GLU A 19 38.79 -4.75 -30.18
CA GLU A 19 37.72 -5.79 -30.33
C GLU A 19 37.13 -6.28 -29.03
N ARG A 20 37.58 -5.79 -27.86
CA ARG A 20 37.05 -6.26 -26.55
C ARG A 20 36.07 -5.31 -25.88
N MET A 21 35.86 -4.11 -26.42
CA MET A 21 34.90 -3.12 -25.90
C MET A 21 33.53 -3.13 -26.59
N ALA A 22 33.40 -3.88 -27.68
CA ALA A 22 32.13 -3.92 -28.44
C ALA A 22 31.10 -4.95 -27.93
N GLN A 23 31.43 -5.73 -26.89
CA GLN A 23 30.51 -6.74 -26.34
C GLN A 23 29.85 -6.33 -25.03
N ASP A 24 30.25 -5.21 -24.41
CA ASP A 24 29.67 -4.75 -23.14
C ASP A 24 28.61 -3.65 -23.30
N GLU A 25 28.49 -3.04 -24.48
CA GLU A 25 27.46 -2.04 -24.76
C GLU A 25 26.07 -2.62 -25.01
N SER A 26 25.97 -3.92 -25.38
CA SER A 26 24.66 -4.54 -25.64
C SER A 26 23.85 -4.90 -24.37
N ALA A 27 24.54 -5.06 -23.24
CA ALA A 27 23.88 -5.36 -21.97
C ALA A 27 23.41 -4.09 -21.23
N ALA A 28 24.10 -2.96 -21.45
CA ALA A 28 23.73 -1.68 -20.86
C ALA A 28 22.56 -0.99 -21.60
N GLU A 29 22.46 -1.21 -22.91
CA GLU A 29 21.41 -0.58 -23.74
C GLU A 29 20.03 -1.23 -23.56
N VAL A 30 19.97 -2.48 -23.09
CA VAL A 30 18.71 -3.16 -22.74
C VAL A 30 18.12 -2.64 -21.42
N ALA A 31 18.94 -2.07 -20.53
CA ALA A 31 18.48 -1.56 -19.25
C ALA A 31 17.94 -0.11 -19.29
N THR A 32 18.25 0.66 -20.36
CA THR A 32 17.89 2.08 -20.47
C THR A 32 16.71 2.38 -21.38
N SER A 33 16.16 1.37 -22.07
CA SER A 33 15.06 1.57 -23.04
C SER A 33 13.69 1.08 -22.56
N THR A 34 13.49 0.85 -21.26
CA THR A 34 12.15 0.60 -20.74
C THR A 34 11.59 1.86 -20.09
N PRO A 35 10.67 2.60 -20.76
CA PRO A 35 9.93 3.64 -20.09
C PRO A 35 9.04 2.97 -19.02
N ASP A 36 9.19 3.45 -17.77
CA ASP A 36 8.19 3.42 -16.69
C ASP A 36 7.17 2.27 -16.78
N ARG A 37 7.63 1.04 -16.71
CA ARG A 37 6.80 -0.13 -16.54
C ARG A 37 6.84 -0.46 -15.06
N GLY A 38 5.88 0.09 -14.32
CA GLY A 38 5.53 -0.47 -13.02
C GLY A 38 5.48 -2.00 -13.12
N ALA A 39 5.81 -2.71 -12.06
CA ALA A 39 6.18 -4.14 -12.01
C ALA A 39 5.27 -5.15 -12.74
N ALA A 40 4.21 -4.69 -13.40
CA ALA A 40 3.37 -5.47 -14.30
C ALA A 40 2.92 -4.58 -15.48
N GLY A 41 3.56 -4.72 -16.63
CA GLY A 41 3.07 -4.12 -17.87
C GLY A 41 1.63 -4.58 -18.17
N PRO A 42 0.81 -3.75 -18.84
CA PRO A 42 -0.61 -4.05 -19.13
C PRO A 42 -0.87 -5.40 -19.80
N GLN A 43 0.14 -5.96 -20.44
CA GLN A 43 0.04 -7.22 -21.20
C GLN A 43 0.15 -8.47 -20.32
N PHE A 44 0.65 -8.36 -19.08
CA PHE A 44 0.91 -9.51 -18.22
C PHE A 44 -0.02 -9.62 -17.00
N ASN A 45 -0.89 -8.62 -16.78
CA ASN A 45 -1.82 -8.62 -15.66
C ASN A 45 -3.23 -8.23 -16.10
N PRO A 46 -4.03 -9.15 -16.67
CA PRO A 46 -5.40 -8.89 -17.11
C PRO A 46 -6.33 -8.54 -15.94
N TRP A 47 -5.99 -8.92 -14.70
CA TRP A 47 -6.79 -8.67 -13.49
C TRP A 47 -6.46 -7.34 -12.80
N ARG A 48 -5.57 -6.55 -13.38
CA ARG A 48 -5.08 -5.29 -12.77
C ARG A 48 -6.21 -4.34 -12.42
N GLN A 49 -7.18 -4.19 -13.32
CA GLN A 49 -8.32 -3.31 -13.10
C GLN A 49 -9.23 -3.83 -11.97
N ASP A 50 -9.43 -5.13 -11.89
CA ASP A 50 -10.21 -5.75 -10.81
C ASP A 50 -9.50 -5.57 -9.46
N ILE A 51 -8.17 -5.74 -9.42
CA ILE A 51 -7.38 -5.48 -8.21
C ILE A 51 -7.47 -4.01 -7.81
N ILE A 52 -7.31 -3.06 -8.75
CA ILE A 52 -7.45 -1.62 -8.48
C ILE A 52 -8.84 -1.30 -7.91
N LYS A 53 -9.88 -1.94 -8.45
CA LYS A 53 -11.25 -1.73 -7.98
C LYS A 53 -11.40 -2.19 -6.53
N VAL A 54 -11.05 -3.43 -6.21
CA VAL A 54 -11.20 -3.94 -4.83
C VAL A 54 -10.31 -3.19 -3.83
N LEU A 55 -9.14 -2.71 -4.23
CA LEU A 55 -8.30 -1.85 -3.40
C LEU A 55 -8.93 -0.49 -3.14
N ASN A 56 -9.66 0.08 -4.09
CA ASN A 56 -10.41 1.32 -3.88
C ASN A 56 -11.63 1.12 -2.96
N ASP A 57 -12.28 -0.04 -3.02
CA ASP A 57 -13.37 -0.38 -2.10
C ASP A 57 -12.81 -0.63 -0.68
N SER A 58 -11.63 -1.27 -0.56
CA SER A 58 -10.90 -1.39 0.71
C SER A 58 -10.47 -0.02 1.25
N LEU A 59 -9.88 0.85 0.40
CA LEU A 59 -9.52 2.22 0.79
C LEU A 59 -10.72 3.00 1.35
N ALA A 60 -11.90 2.85 0.73
CA ALA A 60 -13.11 3.48 1.23
C ALA A 60 -13.52 2.92 2.60
N THR A 61 -13.31 1.63 2.82
CA THR A 61 -13.59 0.95 4.09
C THR A 61 -12.72 1.49 5.22
N GLU A 62 -11.38 1.55 5.01
CA GLU A 62 -10.47 2.15 5.99
C GLU A 62 -10.85 3.60 6.33
N LEU A 63 -11.15 4.40 5.32
CA LEU A 63 -11.56 5.79 5.54
C LEU A 63 -12.87 5.92 6.33
N VAL A 64 -13.83 5.02 6.15
CA VAL A 64 -15.04 4.97 6.97
C VAL A 64 -14.69 4.56 8.40
N CYS A 65 -13.79 3.59 8.62
CA CYS A 65 -13.31 3.20 9.94
C CYS A 65 -12.58 4.36 10.63
N VAL A 66 -11.71 5.11 9.94
CA VAL A 66 -11.10 6.34 10.46
C VAL A 66 -12.15 7.32 11.00
N LEU A 67 -13.20 7.58 10.23
CA LEU A 67 -14.25 8.53 10.61
C LEU A 67 -15.06 8.03 11.80
N ARG A 68 -15.37 6.74 11.86
CA ARG A 68 -16.06 6.09 12.98
C ARG A 68 -15.23 6.19 14.26
N TYR A 69 -14.00 5.71 14.25
CA TYR A 69 -13.12 5.72 15.42
C TYR A 69 -12.83 7.14 15.91
N LYS A 70 -12.66 8.11 15.02
CA LYS A 70 -12.55 9.52 15.43
C LYS A 70 -13.82 10.04 16.07
N GLY A 71 -14.99 9.73 15.53
CA GLY A 71 -16.26 10.09 16.13
C GLY A 71 -16.41 9.49 17.53
N HIS A 72 -16.15 8.20 17.66
CA HIS A 72 -16.22 7.46 18.92
C HIS A 72 -15.18 7.93 19.96
N HIS A 73 -13.96 8.32 19.53
CA HIS A 73 -12.96 8.93 20.39
C HIS A 73 -13.51 10.18 21.09
N PHE A 74 -14.05 11.15 20.36
CA PHE A 74 -14.56 12.39 20.95
C PHE A 74 -15.80 12.15 21.83
N ILE A 75 -16.63 11.17 21.50
CA ILE A 75 -17.78 10.79 22.33
C ILE A 75 -17.30 10.14 23.62
N ALA A 76 -16.36 9.19 23.56
CA ALA A 76 -15.82 8.51 24.73
C ALA A 76 -15.09 9.49 25.68
N ASP A 77 -14.34 10.45 25.15
CA ASP A 77 -13.71 11.51 25.93
C ASP A 77 -14.76 12.37 26.66
N GLY A 78 -15.84 12.74 25.97
CA GLY A 78 -16.98 13.46 26.54
C GLY A 78 -17.71 12.67 27.64
N LEU A 79 -17.63 11.33 27.65
CA LEU A 79 -18.17 10.44 28.68
C LEU A 79 -17.18 10.20 29.85
N ALA A 80 -16.05 10.90 29.88
CA ALA A 80 -14.98 10.72 30.87
C ALA A 80 -14.36 9.31 30.87
N MET A 81 -14.24 8.69 29.69
CA MET A 81 -13.60 7.38 29.47
C MET A 81 -12.27 7.55 28.69
N PRO A 82 -11.27 8.26 29.27
CA PRO A 82 -10.08 8.70 28.51
C PRO A 82 -9.26 7.55 27.96
N LYS A 83 -9.19 6.40 28.62
CA LYS A 83 -8.45 5.23 28.13
C LYS A 83 -9.05 4.70 26.83
N ILE A 84 -10.37 4.51 26.81
CA ILE A 84 -11.08 4.02 25.62
C ILE A 84 -11.05 5.06 24.50
N ALA A 85 -11.11 6.35 24.85
CA ALA A 85 -10.96 7.43 23.90
C ALA A 85 -9.57 7.40 23.23
N GLU A 86 -8.50 7.17 24.01
CA GLU A 86 -7.12 7.04 23.48
C GLU A 86 -7.00 5.84 22.56
N GLU A 87 -7.57 4.69 22.91
CA GLU A 87 -7.55 3.48 22.07
C GLU A 87 -8.31 3.71 20.73
N PHE A 88 -9.51 4.29 20.78
CA PHE A 88 -10.22 4.65 19.55
C PHE A 88 -9.42 5.61 18.66
N LEU A 89 -8.66 6.55 19.25
CA LEU A 89 -7.77 7.41 18.48
C LEU A 89 -6.59 6.63 17.90
N GLY A 90 -6.05 5.68 18.65
CA GLY A 90 -5.03 4.73 18.20
C GLY A 90 -5.49 4.01 16.93
N TYR A 91 -6.62 3.33 17.00
CA TYR A 91 -7.22 2.64 15.83
C TYR A 91 -7.47 3.59 14.67
N ALA A 92 -8.03 4.79 14.89
CA ALA A 92 -8.22 5.75 13.81
C ALA A 92 -6.92 6.12 13.08
N ASN A 93 -5.78 6.15 13.78
CA ASN A 93 -4.49 6.43 13.19
C ASN A 93 -3.95 5.21 12.40
N GLU A 94 -4.18 4.00 12.90
CA GLU A 94 -3.80 2.76 12.24
C GLU A 94 -4.60 2.56 10.95
N GLU A 95 -5.92 2.76 10.97
CA GLU A 95 -6.77 2.74 9.77
C GLU A 95 -6.34 3.79 8.73
N SER A 96 -5.93 4.96 9.20
CA SER A 96 -5.36 5.97 8.29
C SER A 96 -4.06 5.50 7.63
N ALA A 97 -3.22 4.77 8.35
CA ALA A 97 -2.00 4.19 7.79
C ALA A 97 -2.31 3.05 6.81
N HIS A 98 -3.33 2.23 7.09
CA HIS A 98 -3.83 1.21 6.15
C HIS A 98 -4.33 1.85 4.86
N ALA A 99 -5.15 2.90 4.96
CA ALA A 99 -5.63 3.68 3.81
C ALA A 99 -4.48 4.22 2.94
N ASP A 100 -3.43 4.75 3.56
CA ASP A 100 -2.25 5.27 2.86
C ASP A 100 -1.47 4.15 2.13
N ARG A 101 -1.34 2.97 2.74
CA ARG A 101 -0.70 1.78 2.14
C ARG A 101 -1.48 1.31 0.91
N LEU A 102 -2.81 1.24 1.01
CA LEU A 102 -3.71 0.87 -0.09
C LEU A 102 -3.65 1.88 -1.23
N ALA A 103 -3.72 3.18 -0.91
CA ALA A 103 -3.63 4.26 -1.90
C ALA A 103 -2.31 4.22 -2.67
N ARG A 104 -1.19 4.01 -1.98
CA ARG A 104 0.13 3.84 -2.61
C ARG A 104 0.12 2.65 -3.57
N ARG A 105 -0.42 1.51 -3.14
CA ARG A 105 -0.50 0.31 -3.99
C ARG A 105 -1.34 0.52 -5.24
N ILE A 106 -2.46 1.23 -5.13
CA ILE A 106 -3.29 1.61 -6.28
C ILE A 106 -2.47 2.41 -7.31
N VAL A 107 -1.68 3.39 -6.87
CA VAL A 107 -0.81 4.19 -7.74
C VAL A 107 0.26 3.32 -8.40
N GLU A 108 0.92 2.42 -7.66
CA GLU A 108 1.92 1.48 -8.21
C GLU A 108 1.32 0.58 -9.30
N LEU A 109 0.06 0.21 -9.15
CA LEU A 109 -0.68 -0.53 -10.16
C LEU A 109 -1.13 0.35 -11.35
N GLY A 110 -0.84 1.66 -11.33
CA GLY A 110 -1.24 2.64 -12.35
C GLY A 110 -2.71 3.03 -12.27
N GLY A 111 -3.35 2.79 -11.14
CA GLY A 111 -4.70 3.26 -10.83
C GLY A 111 -4.70 4.65 -10.20
N LYS A 112 -5.90 5.16 -9.95
CA LYS A 112 -6.15 6.39 -9.21
C LYS A 112 -6.83 6.04 -7.89
N PRO A 113 -6.23 6.39 -6.73
CA PRO A 113 -6.91 6.26 -5.44
C PRO A 113 -8.14 7.18 -5.40
N ASP A 114 -9.27 6.65 -4.97
CA ASP A 114 -10.52 7.39 -4.90
C ASP A 114 -10.82 7.81 -3.46
N PHE A 115 -10.54 9.08 -3.16
CA PHE A 115 -10.82 9.74 -1.88
C PHE A 115 -12.11 10.57 -1.91
N SER A 116 -12.98 10.39 -2.93
CA SER A 116 -14.22 11.15 -3.02
C SER A 116 -15.13 10.87 -1.82
N PRO A 117 -15.51 11.88 -1.05
CA PRO A 117 -16.43 11.70 0.07
C PRO A 117 -17.84 11.32 -0.40
N ASP A 118 -18.23 11.69 -1.62
CA ASP A 118 -19.59 11.50 -2.14
C ASP A 118 -19.97 10.03 -2.33
N SER A 119 -18.97 9.18 -2.63
CA SER A 119 -19.17 7.74 -2.85
C SER A 119 -18.53 6.86 -1.75
N LEU A 120 -18.02 7.48 -0.69
CA LEU A 120 -17.21 6.78 0.33
C LEU A 120 -18.00 5.65 0.99
N THR A 121 -19.19 5.95 1.50
CA THR A 121 -20.02 4.97 2.20
C THR A 121 -20.65 3.94 1.27
N GLU A 122 -20.84 4.26 -0.02
CA GLU A 122 -21.34 3.30 -1.01
C GLU A 122 -20.31 2.23 -1.36
N ARG A 123 -19.01 2.62 -1.39
CA ARG A 123 -17.91 1.71 -1.73
C ARG A 123 -17.41 0.91 -0.53
N SER A 124 -17.61 1.41 0.67
CA SER A 124 -17.16 0.76 1.91
C SER A 124 -17.90 -0.55 2.17
N TYR A 125 -17.18 -1.55 2.66
CA TYR A 125 -17.76 -2.82 3.14
C TYR A 125 -18.48 -2.67 4.48
N VAL A 126 -18.18 -1.61 5.24
CA VAL A 126 -18.77 -1.32 6.55
C VAL A 126 -19.60 -0.05 6.49
N ALA A 127 -20.68 0.00 7.26
CA ALA A 127 -21.47 1.20 7.40
C ALA A 127 -20.80 2.19 8.38
N PHE A 128 -21.04 3.48 8.18
CA PHE A 128 -20.72 4.48 9.19
C PHE A 128 -21.61 4.26 10.43
N ASP A 129 -21.06 4.45 11.61
CA ASP A 129 -21.76 4.37 12.90
C ASP A 129 -21.50 5.61 13.75
N ASP A 130 -22.55 6.19 14.30
CA ASP A 130 -22.52 7.39 15.14
C ASP A 130 -23.10 7.12 16.55
N SER A 131 -23.02 5.88 17.01
CA SER A 131 -23.44 5.50 18.35
C SER A 131 -22.81 6.39 19.41
N SER A 132 -23.58 6.71 20.46
CA SER A 132 -23.13 7.57 21.56
C SER A 132 -23.08 6.84 22.93
N ASP A 133 -23.51 5.59 22.98
CA ASP A 133 -23.36 4.70 24.14
C ASP A 133 -22.07 3.87 23.98
N LEU A 134 -21.28 3.79 25.04
CA LEU A 134 -19.97 3.14 25.02
C LEU A 134 -20.03 1.70 24.53
N GLN A 135 -20.95 0.90 25.10
CA GLN A 135 -21.06 -0.49 24.70
C GLN A 135 -21.60 -0.67 23.28
N ALA A 136 -22.45 0.26 22.82
CA ALA A 136 -22.92 0.29 21.44
C ALA A 136 -21.76 0.61 20.48
N MET A 137 -20.90 1.61 20.80
CA MET A 137 -19.72 1.94 20.03
C MET A 137 -18.75 0.74 19.92
N ILE A 138 -18.43 0.08 21.02
CA ILE A 138 -17.53 -1.08 21.01
C ILE A 138 -18.13 -2.22 20.16
N ARG A 139 -19.43 -2.52 20.32
CA ARG A 139 -20.10 -3.55 19.52
C ARG A 139 -20.13 -3.22 18.03
N ALA A 140 -20.40 -1.96 17.69
CA ALA A 140 -20.44 -1.51 16.31
C ALA A 140 -19.06 -1.60 15.65
N ASN A 141 -17.99 -1.23 16.37
CA ASN A 141 -16.62 -1.36 15.89
C ASN A 141 -16.23 -2.84 15.75
N LEU A 142 -16.47 -3.69 16.74
CA LEU A 142 -16.21 -5.13 16.63
C LEU A 142 -16.91 -5.77 15.42
N MET A 143 -18.14 -5.37 15.13
CA MET A 143 -18.84 -5.85 13.92
C MET A 143 -18.18 -5.37 12.65
N ALA A 144 -17.68 -4.13 12.61
CA ALA A 144 -16.96 -3.60 11.47
C ALA A 144 -15.65 -4.37 11.24
N GLU A 145 -14.81 -4.54 12.27
CA GLU A 145 -13.55 -5.30 12.16
C GLU A 145 -13.77 -6.71 11.61
N ARG A 146 -14.81 -7.41 12.11
CA ARG A 146 -15.15 -8.74 11.59
C ARG A 146 -15.51 -8.74 10.10
N VAL A 147 -16.22 -7.71 9.63
CA VAL A 147 -16.53 -7.55 8.20
C VAL A 147 -15.26 -7.28 7.41
N VAL A 148 -14.36 -6.43 7.94
CA VAL A 148 -13.06 -6.12 7.31
C VAL A 148 -12.20 -7.38 7.21
N VAL A 149 -12.04 -8.12 8.30
CA VAL A 149 -11.29 -9.40 8.36
C VAL A 149 -11.83 -10.40 7.32
N GLU A 150 -13.15 -10.57 7.25
CA GLU A 150 -13.77 -11.46 6.28
C GLU A 150 -13.53 -10.98 4.84
N SER A 151 -13.71 -9.69 4.59
CA SER A 151 -13.53 -9.09 3.27
C SER A 151 -12.10 -9.23 2.77
N TYR A 152 -11.11 -8.91 3.60
CA TYR A 152 -9.69 -9.08 3.25
C TYR A 152 -9.33 -10.54 3.02
N GLY A 153 -9.83 -11.46 3.85
CA GLY A 153 -9.67 -12.89 3.63
C GLY A 153 -10.20 -13.36 2.26
N GLN A 154 -11.32 -12.82 1.81
CA GLN A 154 -11.90 -13.10 0.51
C GLN A 154 -11.08 -12.49 -0.64
N ILE A 155 -10.65 -11.23 -0.49
CA ILE A 155 -9.82 -10.52 -1.49
C ILE A 155 -8.47 -11.22 -1.66
N ILE A 156 -7.82 -11.62 -0.58
CA ILE A 156 -6.56 -12.38 -0.60
C ILE A 156 -6.71 -13.68 -1.40
N LYS A 157 -7.81 -14.40 -1.20
CA LYS A 157 -8.12 -15.62 -1.98
C LYS A 157 -8.36 -15.32 -3.46
N LEU A 158 -9.06 -14.24 -3.78
CA LEU A 158 -9.34 -13.80 -5.14
C LEU A 158 -8.06 -13.43 -5.89
N ILE A 159 -7.15 -12.71 -5.23
CA ILE A 159 -5.85 -12.32 -5.78
C ILE A 159 -4.98 -13.57 -6.00
N GLY A 160 -4.91 -14.47 -5.02
CA GLY A 160 -4.11 -15.68 -5.11
C GLY A 160 -2.65 -15.39 -5.48
N ASP A 161 -2.14 -16.08 -6.49
CA ASP A 161 -0.75 -15.89 -6.98
C ASP A 161 -0.64 -14.87 -8.11
N LYS A 162 -1.73 -14.21 -8.48
CA LYS A 162 -1.75 -13.22 -9.57
C LYS A 162 -0.97 -11.95 -9.24
N ASP A 163 -1.03 -11.52 -7.99
CA ASP A 163 -0.29 -10.34 -7.49
C ASP A 163 0.20 -10.59 -6.05
N PRO A 164 1.38 -11.22 -5.90
CA PRO A 164 1.91 -11.57 -4.58
C PRO A 164 2.25 -10.33 -3.73
N VAL A 165 2.54 -9.18 -4.33
CA VAL A 165 2.83 -7.94 -3.60
C VAL A 165 1.56 -7.39 -2.95
N THR A 166 0.47 -7.28 -3.72
CA THR A 166 -0.82 -6.86 -3.17
C THR A 166 -1.33 -7.86 -2.14
N ARG A 167 -1.19 -9.17 -2.41
CA ARG A 167 -1.56 -10.20 -1.44
C ARG A 167 -0.83 -10.04 -0.12
N HIS A 168 0.48 -9.80 -0.13
CA HIS A 168 1.28 -9.61 1.08
C HIS A 168 0.86 -8.35 1.84
N LEU A 169 0.65 -7.24 1.14
CA LEU A 169 0.13 -6.01 1.73
C LEU A 169 -1.19 -6.25 2.51
N LEU A 170 -2.13 -6.96 1.88
CA LEU A 170 -3.43 -7.25 2.51
C LEU A 170 -3.32 -8.26 3.66
N GLN A 171 -2.35 -9.18 3.61
CA GLN A 171 -2.08 -10.11 4.71
C GLN A 171 -1.53 -9.38 5.94
N ASP A 172 -0.68 -8.37 5.75
CA ASP A 172 -0.17 -7.55 6.86
C ASP A 172 -1.30 -6.75 7.51
N ILE A 173 -2.14 -6.08 6.70
CA ILE A 173 -3.30 -5.34 7.23
C ILE A 173 -4.26 -6.29 7.95
N LEU A 174 -4.55 -7.45 7.36
CA LEU A 174 -5.45 -8.45 7.97
C LEU A 174 -5.02 -8.88 9.38
N ILE A 175 -3.71 -8.90 9.67
CA ILE A 175 -3.21 -9.22 11.02
C ILE A 175 -3.61 -8.13 11.98
N ASP A 176 -3.39 -6.86 11.62
CA ASP A 176 -3.75 -5.71 12.45
C ASP A 176 -5.27 -5.68 12.72
N GLU A 177 -6.10 -5.95 11.70
CA GLU A 177 -7.58 -6.00 11.84
C GLU A 177 -8.05 -7.15 12.76
N GLN A 178 -7.34 -8.28 12.74
CA GLN A 178 -7.64 -9.39 13.65
C GLN A 178 -7.31 -9.03 15.10
N ASP A 179 -6.23 -8.32 15.35
CA ASP A 179 -5.84 -7.86 16.66
C ASP A 179 -6.86 -6.83 17.20
N HIS A 180 -7.30 -5.85 16.38
CA HIS A 180 -8.37 -4.92 16.73
C HIS A 180 -9.68 -5.65 17.12
N ALA A 181 -10.07 -6.66 16.33
CA ALA A 181 -11.29 -7.42 16.63
C ALA A 181 -11.20 -8.20 17.95
N GLU A 182 -10.05 -8.80 18.28
CA GLU A 182 -9.87 -9.52 19.54
C GLU A 182 -9.85 -8.57 20.74
N GLU A 183 -9.16 -7.41 20.66
CA GLU A 183 -9.15 -6.41 21.73
C GLU A 183 -10.55 -5.84 22.00
N LEU A 184 -11.30 -5.46 20.96
CA LEU A 184 -12.69 -4.98 21.12
C LEU A 184 -13.61 -6.03 21.72
N LYS A 185 -13.38 -7.30 21.42
CA LYS A 185 -14.13 -8.42 22.01
C LYS A 185 -13.81 -8.58 23.50
N GLU A 186 -12.55 -8.41 23.90
CA GLU A 186 -12.13 -8.45 25.30
C GLU A 186 -12.83 -7.34 26.11
N TRP A 187 -12.91 -6.11 25.58
CA TRP A 187 -13.61 -5.00 26.24
C TRP A 187 -15.11 -5.21 26.45
N LEU A 188 -15.73 -6.11 25.70
CA LEU A 188 -17.14 -6.47 25.89
C LEU A 188 -17.33 -7.58 26.93
N ALA A 189 -16.27 -8.27 27.32
CA ALA A 189 -16.32 -9.36 28.29
C ALA A 189 -16.10 -8.90 29.74
N ASP A 190 -15.53 -7.70 29.92
CA ASP A 190 -15.29 -7.01 31.19
C ASP A 190 -16.49 -6.13 31.60
#